data_9304b9b61724526e7fc895b884747050
#
_entry.id   9304b9b61724526e7fc895b884747050
#
_cell.length_a   1.000
_cell.length_b   1.000
_cell.length_c   1.000
_cell.angle_alpha   90.00
_cell.angle_beta   90.00
_cell.angle_gamma   90.00
#
_symmetry.space_group_name_H-M   'P 1'
#
loop_
_entity.id
_entity.type
_entity.pdbx_description
1 polymer ?
#
loop_
_entity_poly.entity_id
_entity_poly.type
_entity_poly.pdbx_seq_one_letter_code
_entity_poly.pdbx_strand_id
1 'polypeptide(L)'
;MTPQLSNRLAPVARALRLVIPSLILSGCAVGLNTSIPTAPSLADTNWNSQFAQTTEQRENWWTLLQDPQLDALIAKALDHNLDIAQAQARWRASRALIDERQHDRLPAVTAHASYNRSGSQFAAPDGSIDHGISENWRLGMQATWEIDLFGRLEQLARSAQARSEASADQLDLTRQAIAAELARQYVQAQGLQRRLALAEDDVRSWEHTIKLVQAGVSLGRELPENLDNAQAGLERAKTLVPQLRSDLELARLRIQVLSGGQAKSIDTPLPSAKAPLAASLPLGDVNAMLFNRPDVRAARQDILASSHEVAAATAELYPRLDLAGFIGFFALRGSDLGHAARAFDVSPAMQWPALRLGHARARLRGMEAVADESRLHYQQVLLQAQEEIQGSLQRLTQHQESLLSLTRAASHLENAHERALTRYEVGAGAYQQVLENQRSLNQTRQELAIAETGSYLNVIALYQALGWGIATPSSPE
;
A
#
# COMPACT_ATOMS: atom_id res chain seq x y z
N MET A 1 17.94 63.68 61.19
CA MET A 1 16.67 62.90 61.02
C MET A 1 16.60 62.46 59.56
N THR A 2 17.00 61.21 59.24
CA THR A 2 16.85 60.59 57.94
C THR A 2 16.04 59.33 58.14
N PRO A 3 14.89 59.12 57.43
CA PRO A 3 14.11 57.93 57.64
C PRO A 3 14.60 56.73 56.75
N GLN A 4 14.77 55.64 57.43
CA GLN A 4 14.96 54.31 56.82
C GLN A 4 13.73 53.88 55.97
N LEU A 5 13.85 53.89 54.65
CA LEU A 5 12.83 53.36 53.69
C LEU A 5 13.34 52.24 52.75
N SER A 6 14.51 51.67 53.00
CA SER A 6 15.15 50.75 52.05
C SER A 6 14.96 49.22 52.34
N ASN A 7 14.24 48.81 53.41
CA ASN A 7 14.27 47.39 53.82
C ASN A 7 12.96 46.60 53.62
N ARG A 8 11.91 47.17 52.99
CA ARG A 8 10.63 46.46 52.74
C ARG A 8 10.44 45.93 51.34
N LEU A 9 11.32 46.28 50.37
CA LEU A 9 11.21 45.81 48.97
C LEU A 9 12.00 44.54 48.65
N ALA A 10 12.91 44.13 49.51
CA ALA A 10 13.77 42.97 49.31
C ALA A 10 13.03 41.62 49.22
N PRO A 11 11.98 41.31 50.00
CA PRO A 11 11.25 40.05 49.90
C PRO A 11 10.36 39.98 48.66
N VAL A 12 9.77 41.10 48.20
CA VAL A 12 8.92 41.14 47.01
C VAL A 12 9.75 40.96 45.75
N ALA A 13 10.94 41.55 45.68
CA ALA A 13 11.87 41.40 44.57
C ALA A 13 12.46 39.95 44.47
N ARG A 14 12.65 39.27 45.63
CA ARG A 14 13.03 37.85 45.64
C ARG A 14 11.90 36.91 45.26
N ALA A 15 10.67 37.16 45.69
CA ALA A 15 9.50 36.39 45.27
C ALA A 15 9.21 36.57 43.76
N LEU A 16 9.36 37.77 43.24
CA LEU A 16 9.19 38.08 41.81
C LEU A 16 10.26 37.39 40.93
N ARG A 17 11.50 37.23 41.43
CA ARG A 17 12.59 36.52 40.74
C ARG A 17 12.40 35.00 40.70
N LEU A 18 11.60 34.41 41.61
CA LEU A 18 11.26 32.98 41.62
C LEU A 18 9.96 32.64 40.87
N VAL A 19 9.03 33.59 40.78
CA VAL A 19 7.73 33.40 40.10
C VAL A 19 7.84 33.55 38.58
N ILE A 20 8.73 34.43 38.10
CA ILE A 20 8.93 34.64 36.65
C ILE A 20 9.47 33.38 35.96
N PRO A 21 10.48 32.62 36.46
CA PRO A 21 10.92 31.40 35.82
C PRO A 21 9.88 30.27 35.93
N SER A 22 9.01 30.26 36.98
CA SER A 22 7.97 29.21 37.12
C SER A 22 6.79 29.41 36.16
N LEU A 23 6.49 30.61 35.74
CA LEU A 23 5.47 30.92 34.72
C LEU A 23 5.95 30.67 33.30
N ILE A 24 7.27 30.68 33.06
CA ILE A 24 7.87 30.40 31.76
C ILE A 24 7.97 28.88 31.54
N LEU A 25 8.00 28.07 32.61
CA LEU A 25 8.08 26.58 32.54
C LEU A 25 6.72 25.89 32.34
N SER A 26 5.59 26.60 32.46
CA SER A 26 4.31 26.06 31.94
C SER A 26 4.32 26.24 30.44
N GLY A 27 5.15 25.45 29.75
CA GLY A 27 5.33 25.43 28.32
C GLY A 27 3.98 25.32 27.64
N CYS A 28 3.63 26.35 26.86
CA CYS A 28 2.55 26.28 25.90
C CYS A 28 2.94 25.23 24.86
N ALA A 29 2.70 23.95 25.16
CA ALA A 29 2.71 22.93 24.13
C ALA A 29 1.69 23.38 23.07
N VAL A 30 2.16 23.60 21.85
CA VAL A 30 1.29 23.92 20.72
C VAL A 30 0.33 22.75 20.55
N GLY A 31 -0.94 22.96 20.93
CA GLY A 31 -1.97 21.91 20.89
C GLY A 31 -2.23 21.45 19.45
N LEU A 32 -2.24 20.15 19.25
CA LEU A 32 -2.63 19.56 17.97
C LEU A 32 -4.15 19.66 17.80
N ASN A 33 -4.60 20.25 16.72
CA ASN A 33 -5.99 20.16 16.31
C ASN A 33 -6.14 18.98 15.30
N THR A 34 -6.15 17.74 15.82
CA THR A 34 -6.31 16.53 15.03
C THR A 34 -7.78 16.11 14.96
N SER A 35 -8.60 16.84 14.22
CA SER A 35 -9.94 16.35 13.88
C SER A 35 -9.84 15.33 12.74
N ILE A 36 -9.86 14.04 13.07
CA ILE A 36 -10.00 12.98 12.08
C ILE A 36 -11.47 12.96 11.65
N PRO A 37 -11.78 13.06 10.34
CA PRO A 37 -13.15 13.00 9.85
C PRO A 37 -13.78 11.65 10.22
N THR A 38 -15.03 11.69 10.70
CA THR A 38 -15.82 10.47 10.96
C THR A 38 -16.22 9.86 9.62
N ALA A 39 -15.98 8.54 9.46
CA ALA A 39 -16.45 7.86 8.26
C ALA A 39 -17.97 7.84 8.22
N PRO A 40 -18.58 7.97 7.04
CA PRO A 40 -19.98 7.67 6.86
C PRO A 40 -20.20 6.19 7.21
N SER A 41 -21.25 5.89 7.98
CA SER A 41 -21.65 4.51 8.28
C SER A 41 -22.07 3.81 6.99
N LEU A 42 -21.65 2.56 6.81
CA LEU A 42 -22.23 1.64 5.81
C LEU A 42 -23.63 1.19 6.24
N ALA A 43 -24.37 2.05 6.98
CA ALA A 43 -25.72 1.78 7.42
C ALA A 43 -26.61 1.48 6.23
N ASP A 44 -27.50 0.50 6.38
CA ASP A 44 -28.64 0.12 5.53
C ASP A 44 -28.39 -0.82 4.34
N THR A 45 -27.32 -1.55 4.28
CA THR A 45 -27.27 -2.68 3.34
C THR A 45 -27.56 -3.99 4.07
N ASN A 46 -28.67 -4.67 3.71
CA ASN A 46 -29.09 -5.98 4.23
C ASN A 46 -28.13 -7.15 3.84
N TRP A 47 -26.84 -6.85 3.67
CA TRP A 47 -25.83 -7.85 3.28
C TRP A 47 -25.62 -8.91 4.36
N ASN A 48 -25.79 -8.55 5.63
CA ASN A 48 -25.59 -9.44 6.77
C ASN A 48 -26.48 -10.68 6.76
N SER A 49 -27.60 -10.67 6.06
CA SER A 49 -28.52 -11.82 5.97
C SER A 49 -28.17 -12.83 4.88
N GLN A 50 -27.31 -12.46 3.91
CA GLN A 50 -26.96 -13.30 2.77
C GLN A 50 -25.65 -14.08 2.96
N PHE A 51 -24.85 -13.72 3.96
CA PHE A 51 -23.52 -14.29 4.21
C PHE A 51 -23.42 -14.92 5.61
N ALA A 52 -22.53 -15.89 5.78
CA ALA A 52 -22.25 -16.47 7.07
C ALA A 52 -21.58 -15.45 8.00
N GLN A 53 -22.18 -15.18 9.18
CA GLN A 53 -21.59 -14.27 10.16
C GLN A 53 -20.39 -14.92 10.84
N THR A 54 -19.27 -14.21 10.93
CA THR A 54 -18.10 -14.63 11.70
C THR A 54 -17.55 -13.46 12.50
N THR A 55 -17.07 -13.74 13.71
CA THR A 55 -16.33 -12.78 14.54
C THR A 55 -14.82 -12.88 14.33
N GLU A 56 -14.35 -13.93 13.65
CA GLU A 56 -12.92 -14.15 13.44
C GLU A 56 -12.50 -13.52 12.09
N GLN A 57 -11.60 -12.53 12.15
CA GLN A 57 -10.82 -12.12 10.99
C GLN A 57 -9.83 -13.24 10.68
N ARG A 58 -10.02 -13.96 9.57
CA ARG A 58 -9.07 -14.98 9.15
C ARG A 58 -7.89 -14.30 8.48
N GLU A 59 -6.75 -14.47 9.11
CA GLU A 59 -5.46 -14.31 8.45
C GLU A 59 -5.40 -15.36 7.33
N ASN A 60 -4.87 -14.97 6.16
CA ASN A 60 -4.73 -15.86 4.99
C ASN A 60 -6.07 -16.30 4.37
N TRP A 61 -6.88 -15.34 3.92
CA TRP A 61 -8.19 -15.58 3.31
C TRP A 61 -8.18 -16.59 2.15
N TRP A 62 -7.06 -16.76 1.43
CA TRP A 62 -6.95 -17.70 0.30
C TRP A 62 -7.06 -19.16 0.69
N THR A 63 -6.82 -19.51 1.96
CA THR A 63 -7.03 -20.87 2.48
C THR A 63 -8.49 -21.31 2.40
N LEU A 64 -9.44 -20.36 2.27
CA LEU A 64 -10.85 -20.66 2.02
C LEU A 64 -11.08 -21.32 0.65
N LEU A 65 -10.15 -21.15 -0.28
CA LEU A 65 -10.18 -21.81 -1.59
C LEU A 65 -9.75 -23.27 -1.52
N GLN A 66 -9.23 -23.74 -0.38
CA GLN A 66 -8.85 -25.13 -0.09
C GLN A 66 -7.89 -25.73 -1.13
N ASP A 67 -6.97 -24.92 -1.65
CA ASP A 67 -5.97 -25.33 -2.64
C ASP A 67 -4.54 -25.21 -2.07
N PRO A 68 -3.93 -26.35 -1.65
CA PRO A 68 -2.58 -26.34 -1.07
C PRO A 68 -1.49 -25.83 -2.03
N GLN A 69 -1.71 -25.94 -3.35
CA GLN A 69 -0.77 -25.43 -4.35
C GLN A 69 -0.80 -23.91 -4.38
N LEU A 70 -2.00 -23.31 -4.31
CA LEU A 70 -2.17 -21.86 -4.18
C LEU A 70 -1.52 -21.35 -2.90
N ASP A 71 -1.76 -22.02 -1.76
CA ASP A 71 -1.17 -21.64 -0.47
C ASP A 71 0.36 -21.62 -0.54
N ALA A 72 0.98 -22.64 -1.13
CA ALA A 72 2.42 -22.71 -1.29
C ALA A 72 2.97 -21.65 -2.25
N LEU A 73 2.23 -21.29 -3.30
CA LEU A 73 2.62 -20.23 -4.24
C LEU A 73 2.55 -18.83 -3.59
N ILE A 74 1.49 -18.57 -2.83
CA ILE A 74 1.36 -17.29 -2.10
C ILE A 74 2.46 -17.17 -1.06
N ALA A 75 2.76 -18.21 -0.28
CA ALA A 75 3.86 -18.19 0.68
C ALA A 75 5.19 -17.83 0.00
N LYS A 76 5.51 -18.46 -1.14
CA LYS A 76 6.71 -18.12 -1.92
C LYS A 76 6.71 -16.66 -2.43
N ALA A 77 5.55 -16.17 -2.89
CA ALA A 77 5.44 -14.79 -3.34
C ALA A 77 5.68 -13.80 -2.20
N LEU A 78 5.13 -14.04 -1.03
CA LEU A 78 5.32 -13.19 0.15
C LEU A 78 6.80 -13.10 0.59
N ASP A 79 7.56 -14.19 0.38
CA ASP A 79 8.98 -14.24 0.75
C ASP A 79 9.91 -13.68 -0.33
N HIS A 80 9.58 -13.84 -1.62
CA HIS A 80 10.53 -13.60 -2.71
C HIS A 80 10.10 -12.51 -3.69
N ASN A 81 8.92 -11.94 -3.54
CA ASN A 81 8.43 -10.90 -4.45
C ASN A 81 9.23 -9.60 -4.29
N LEU A 82 9.68 -9.03 -5.41
CA LEU A 82 10.54 -7.84 -5.42
C LEU A 82 9.78 -6.56 -5.06
N ASP A 83 8.48 -6.45 -5.31
CA ASP A 83 7.70 -5.28 -4.93
C ASP A 83 7.52 -5.24 -3.41
N ILE A 84 7.33 -6.40 -2.77
CA ILE A 84 7.32 -6.52 -1.29
C ILE A 84 8.70 -6.15 -0.72
N ALA A 85 9.79 -6.65 -1.31
CA ALA A 85 11.14 -6.32 -0.87
C ALA A 85 11.43 -4.81 -0.99
N GLN A 86 10.97 -4.15 -2.06
CA GLN A 86 11.05 -2.70 -2.22
C GLN A 86 10.22 -1.95 -1.15
N ALA A 87 9.00 -2.38 -0.86
CA ALA A 87 8.16 -1.80 0.18
C ALA A 87 8.81 -1.95 1.57
N GLN A 88 9.41 -3.10 1.87
CA GLN A 88 10.20 -3.32 3.09
C GLN A 88 11.42 -2.39 3.18
N ALA A 89 12.11 -2.15 2.06
CA ALA A 89 13.23 -1.22 2.03
C ALA A 89 12.78 0.23 2.30
N ARG A 90 11.63 0.66 1.74
CA ARG A 90 11.04 1.98 2.03
C ARG A 90 10.66 2.11 3.50
N TRP A 91 10.05 1.09 4.08
CA TRP A 91 9.73 1.09 5.52
C TRP A 91 11.00 1.17 6.39
N ARG A 92 12.07 0.42 6.07
CA ARG A 92 13.36 0.55 6.78
C ARG A 92 13.95 1.95 6.66
N ALA A 93 13.86 2.58 5.49
CA ALA A 93 14.32 3.95 5.28
C ALA A 93 13.51 4.95 6.14
N SER A 94 12.19 4.80 6.24
CA SER A 94 11.35 5.64 7.09
C SER A 94 11.65 5.47 8.58
N ARG A 95 11.99 4.26 9.03
CA ARG A 95 12.46 4.01 10.41
C ARG A 95 13.79 4.71 10.71
N ALA A 96 14.74 4.65 9.78
CA ALA A 96 16.01 5.36 9.95
C ALA A 96 15.82 6.89 10.06
N LEU A 97 14.79 7.44 9.39
CA LEU A 97 14.43 8.85 9.54
C LEU A 97 13.88 9.18 10.95
N ILE A 98 13.20 8.23 11.61
CA ILE A 98 12.79 8.42 13.02
C ILE A 98 14.03 8.61 13.89
N ASP A 99 15.02 7.72 13.74
CA ASP A 99 16.26 7.79 14.52
C ASP A 99 16.99 9.11 14.27
N GLU A 100 17.08 9.56 13.00
CA GLU A 100 17.64 10.86 12.63
C GLU A 100 16.93 11.99 13.36
N ARG A 101 15.59 12.06 13.31
CA ARG A 101 14.78 13.10 13.96
C ARG A 101 14.87 13.05 15.49
N GLN A 102 15.01 11.89 16.07
CA GLN A 102 15.25 11.76 17.51
C GLN A 102 16.63 12.28 17.91
N HIS A 103 17.65 12.04 17.09
CA HIS A 103 19.00 12.57 17.32
C HIS A 103 19.09 14.08 17.14
N ASP A 104 18.28 14.69 16.24
CA ASP A 104 18.20 16.16 16.10
C ASP A 104 17.81 16.87 17.42
N ARG A 105 17.21 16.16 18.39
CA ARG A 105 16.85 16.67 19.72
C ARG A 105 18.00 16.62 20.72
N LEU A 106 19.08 15.93 20.40
CA LEU A 106 20.25 15.75 21.25
C LEU A 106 21.35 16.73 20.85
N PRO A 107 22.30 17.06 21.76
CA PRO A 107 23.47 17.84 21.40
C PRO A 107 24.29 17.14 20.31
N ALA A 108 24.55 17.83 19.21
CA ALA A 108 25.47 17.37 18.17
C ALA A 108 26.90 17.77 18.56
N VAL A 109 27.77 16.78 18.76
CA VAL A 109 29.18 16.99 19.11
C VAL A 109 30.05 16.60 17.92
N THR A 110 30.84 17.57 17.43
CA THR A 110 31.76 17.35 16.29
C THR A 110 33.19 17.68 16.68
N ALA A 111 34.15 16.91 16.19
CA ALA A 111 35.54 17.28 16.25
C ALA A 111 35.80 18.40 15.24
N HIS A 112 36.45 19.46 15.68
CA HIS A 112 36.77 20.64 14.88
C HIS A 112 38.26 20.91 14.88
N ALA A 113 38.83 21.03 13.69
CA ALA A 113 40.21 21.49 13.49
C ALA A 113 40.20 22.54 12.40
N SER A 114 40.70 23.74 12.72
CA SER A 114 40.80 24.80 11.72
C SER A 114 42.08 25.59 11.90
N TYR A 115 42.65 26.00 10.77
CA TYR A 115 43.69 27.00 10.65
C TYR A 115 43.17 28.14 9.79
N ASN A 116 43.27 29.33 10.33
CA ASN A 116 42.88 30.55 9.60
C ASN A 116 44.07 31.54 9.61
N ARG A 117 44.39 32.02 8.44
CA ARG A 117 45.38 33.09 8.25
C ARG A 117 44.72 34.18 7.44
N SER A 118 44.58 35.38 8.06
CA SER A 118 43.92 36.51 7.44
C SER A 118 44.84 37.75 7.49
N GLY A 119 44.85 38.49 6.39
CA GLY A 119 45.48 39.81 6.33
C GLY A 119 44.41 40.86 6.38
N SER A 120 44.56 41.85 7.27
CA SER A 120 43.65 42.97 7.37
C SER A 120 44.39 44.30 7.47
N GLN A 121 43.77 45.35 7.00
CA GLN A 121 44.24 46.70 7.18
C GLN A 121 43.51 47.33 8.37
N PHE A 122 44.29 48.01 9.25
CA PHE A 122 43.70 48.76 10.33
C PHE A 122 44.36 50.14 10.39
N ALA A 123 43.57 51.17 10.76
CA ALA A 123 44.07 52.49 11.02
C ALA A 123 44.80 52.50 12.38
N ALA A 124 46.07 52.83 12.38
CA ALA A 124 46.82 53.07 13.61
C ALA A 124 46.38 54.38 14.26
N PRO A 125 46.64 54.56 15.59
CA PRO A 125 46.24 55.82 16.29
C PRO A 125 46.86 57.10 15.72
N ASP A 126 47.95 56.96 14.97
CA ASP A 126 48.65 58.08 14.31
C ASP A 126 48.09 58.40 12.90
N GLY A 127 47.02 57.73 12.49
CA GLY A 127 46.38 57.90 11.15
C GLY A 127 47.05 57.12 10.02
N SER A 128 48.10 56.35 10.26
CA SER A 128 48.70 55.47 9.28
C SER A 128 47.84 54.21 9.07
N ILE A 129 47.90 53.60 7.87
CA ILE A 129 47.27 52.33 7.58
C ILE A 129 48.35 51.24 7.77
N ASP A 130 48.13 50.35 8.73
CA ASP A 130 48.99 49.22 8.99
C ASP A 130 48.38 47.94 8.42
N HIS A 131 49.25 47.02 8.00
CA HIS A 131 48.87 45.71 7.45
C HIS A 131 49.28 44.64 8.46
N GLY A 132 48.28 44.03 9.07
CA GLY A 132 48.54 42.92 10.00
C GLY A 132 48.13 41.56 9.42
N ILE A 133 48.98 40.57 9.60
CA ILE A 133 48.67 39.17 9.35
C ILE A 133 48.33 38.56 10.72
N SER A 134 47.14 37.99 10.83
CA SER A 134 46.73 37.22 12.00
C SER A 134 46.61 35.74 11.62
N GLU A 135 47.09 34.87 12.49
CA GLU A 135 46.94 33.43 12.38
C GLU A 135 46.17 32.94 13.60
N ASN A 136 45.34 31.94 13.41
CA ASN A 136 44.74 31.21 14.52
C ASN A 136 44.59 29.73 14.23
N TRP A 137 44.83 28.95 15.21
CA TRP A 137 44.67 27.51 15.22
C TRP A 137 43.58 27.17 16.24
N ARG A 138 42.58 26.35 15.83
CA ARG A 138 41.54 25.85 16.71
C ARG A 138 41.41 24.35 16.55
N LEU A 139 41.57 23.61 17.64
CA LEU A 139 41.51 22.16 17.67
C LEU A 139 40.69 21.75 18.90
N GLY A 140 39.65 21.00 18.74
CA GLY A 140 38.80 20.57 19.86
C GLY A 140 37.50 19.96 19.46
N MET A 141 36.58 19.95 20.40
CA MET A 141 35.20 19.52 20.21
C MET A 141 34.26 20.70 20.25
N GLN A 142 33.32 20.74 19.28
CA GLN A 142 32.27 21.72 19.21
C GLN A 142 30.94 21.02 19.42
N ALA A 143 30.13 21.52 20.35
CA ALA A 143 28.76 21.06 20.58
C ALA A 143 27.77 22.11 20.09
N THR A 144 26.72 21.69 19.43
CA THR A 144 25.57 22.53 19.07
C THR A 144 24.29 21.82 19.49
N TRP A 145 23.37 22.54 20.11
CA TRP A 145 22.11 21.98 20.59
C TRP A 145 21.00 23.01 20.50
N GLU A 146 19.92 22.67 19.80
CA GLU A 146 18.66 23.42 19.85
C GLU A 146 17.84 22.93 21.05
N ILE A 147 17.58 23.80 22.02
CA ILE A 147 16.71 23.50 23.16
C ILE A 147 15.26 23.66 22.72
N ASP A 148 14.54 22.54 22.59
CA ASP A 148 13.19 22.47 22.01
C ASP A 148 12.10 22.96 22.98
N LEU A 149 12.09 24.28 23.27
CA LEU A 149 11.16 24.92 24.23
C LEU A 149 9.70 24.85 23.76
N PHE A 150 9.45 24.92 22.45
CA PHE A 150 8.11 24.97 21.87
C PHE A 150 7.73 23.69 21.13
N GLY A 151 8.55 22.65 21.22
CA GLY A 151 8.24 21.32 20.71
C GLY A 151 8.42 21.15 19.19
N ARG A 152 9.14 22.05 18.52
CA ARG A 152 9.36 21.97 17.06
C ARG A 152 10.01 20.64 16.64
N LEU A 153 11.11 20.30 17.27
CA LEU A 153 11.87 19.07 16.96
C LEU A 153 11.08 17.81 17.38
N GLU A 154 10.39 17.88 18.51
CA GLU A 154 9.51 16.82 18.96
C GLU A 154 8.38 16.55 17.95
N GLN A 155 7.74 17.60 17.44
CA GLN A 155 6.67 17.45 16.44
C GLN A 155 7.19 16.89 15.13
N LEU A 156 8.39 17.27 14.68
CA LEU A 156 9.04 16.66 13.50
C LEU A 156 9.36 15.18 13.70
N ALA A 157 9.81 14.79 14.89
CA ALA A 157 10.05 13.38 15.22
C ALA A 157 8.74 12.57 15.24
N ARG A 158 7.66 13.13 15.80
CA ARG A 158 6.32 12.52 15.77
C ARG A 158 5.74 12.42 14.35
N SER A 159 5.97 13.43 13.50
CA SER A 159 5.62 13.34 12.07
C SER A 159 6.36 12.21 11.37
N ALA A 160 7.68 12.07 11.60
CA ALA A 160 8.47 10.99 11.04
C ALA A 160 7.98 9.60 11.51
N GLN A 161 7.58 9.48 12.78
CA GLN A 161 6.99 8.25 13.31
C GLN A 161 5.66 7.91 12.61
N ALA A 162 4.73 8.85 12.49
CA ALA A 162 3.46 8.63 11.80
C ALA A 162 3.67 8.24 10.32
N ARG A 163 4.63 8.87 9.62
CA ARG A 163 5.02 8.49 8.25
C ARG A 163 5.61 7.09 8.16
N SER A 164 6.35 6.66 9.18
CA SER A 164 6.87 5.29 9.22
C SER A 164 5.76 4.26 9.45
N GLU A 165 4.77 4.59 10.26
CA GLU A 165 3.56 3.76 10.44
C GLU A 165 2.75 3.69 9.14
N ALA A 166 2.57 4.82 8.43
CA ALA A 166 1.97 4.82 7.08
C ALA A 166 2.75 3.93 6.10
N SER A 167 4.09 3.95 6.15
CA SER A 167 4.93 3.08 5.31
C SER A 167 4.80 1.60 5.67
N ALA A 168 4.57 1.25 6.93
CA ALA A 168 4.28 -0.11 7.37
C ALA A 168 2.92 -0.58 6.83
N ASP A 169 1.88 0.27 6.93
CA ASP A 169 0.57 0.00 6.37
C ASP A 169 0.61 -0.15 4.84
N GLN A 170 1.44 0.66 4.16
CA GLN A 170 1.68 0.54 2.71
C GLN A 170 2.40 -0.77 2.33
N LEU A 171 3.28 -1.30 3.19
CA LEU A 171 3.87 -2.62 3.02
C LEU A 171 2.80 -3.72 3.13
N ASP A 172 1.89 -3.61 4.12
CA ASP A 172 0.79 -4.56 4.28
C ASP A 172 -0.17 -4.52 3.07
N LEU A 173 -0.47 -3.33 2.55
CA LEU A 173 -1.25 -3.16 1.32
C LEU A 173 -0.57 -3.84 0.12
N THR A 174 0.75 -3.69 0.00
CA THR A 174 1.53 -4.32 -1.07
C THR A 174 1.47 -5.85 -0.96
N ARG A 175 1.62 -6.41 0.24
CA ARG A 175 1.49 -7.86 0.48
C ARG A 175 0.11 -8.39 0.10
N GLN A 176 -0.95 -7.69 0.51
CA GLN A 176 -2.33 -8.05 0.15
C GLN A 176 -2.56 -8.00 -1.37
N ALA A 177 -2.07 -6.95 -2.03
CA ALA A 177 -2.21 -6.80 -3.47
C ALA A 177 -1.49 -7.91 -4.24
N ILE A 178 -0.27 -8.29 -3.82
CA ILE A 178 0.49 -9.38 -4.44
C ILE A 178 -0.19 -10.74 -4.21
N ALA A 179 -0.67 -11.03 -3.00
CA ALA A 179 -1.40 -12.26 -2.71
C ALA A 179 -2.69 -12.37 -3.53
N ALA A 180 -3.47 -11.28 -3.61
CA ALA A 180 -4.69 -11.24 -4.40
C ALA A 180 -4.42 -11.37 -5.90
N GLU A 181 -3.39 -10.68 -6.42
CA GLU A 181 -3.02 -10.78 -7.83
C GLU A 181 -2.53 -12.18 -8.20
N LEU A 182 -1.71 -12.82 -7.35
CA LEU A 182 -1.27 -14.19 -7.57
C LEU A 182 -2.46 -15.15 -7.54
N ALA A 183 -3.38 -15.01 -6.60
CA ALA A 183 -4.60 -15.84 -6.55
C ALA A 183 -5.46 -15.64 -7.81
N ARG A 184 -5.63 -14.42 -8.30
CA ARG A 184 -6.33 -14.13 -9.56
C ARG A 184 -5.68 -14.83 -10.74
N GLN A 185 -4.37 -14.69 -10.91
CA GLN A 185 -3.64 -15.30 -12.02
C GLN A 185 -3.66 -16.82 -11.97
N TYR A 186 -3.59 -17.38 -10.76
CA TYR A 186 -3.70 -18.83 -10.55
C TYR A 186 -5.07 -19.37 -10.97
N VAL A 187 -6.16 -18.77 -10.47
CA VAL A 187 -7.54 -19.13 -10.83
C VAL A 187 -7.79 -18.93 -12.33
N GLN A 188 -7.26 -17.85 -12.90
CA GLN A 188 -7.37 -17.59 -14.34
C GLN A 188 -6.63 -18.64 -15.17
N ALA A 189 -5.42 -19.04 -14.76
CA ALA A 189 -4.67 -20.11 -15.44
C ALA A 189 -5.42 -21.43 -15.42
N GLN A 190 -6.02 -21.80 -14.27
CA GLN A 190 -6.84 -23.01 -14.16
C GLN A 190 -8.10 -22.94 -15.05
N GLY A 191 -8.78 -21.78 -15.09
CA GLY A 191 -9.92 -21.54 -15.98
C GLY A 191 -9.55 -21.67 -17.46
N LEU A 192 -8.39 -21.14 -17.84
CA LEU A 192 -7.85 -21.26 -19.20
C LEU A 192 -7.50 -22.72 -19.56
N GLN A 193 -6.93 -23.51 -18.64
CA GLN A 193 -6.72 -24.95 -18.84
C GLN A 193 -8.03 -25.68 -19.13
N ARG A 194 -9.08 -25.42 -18.34
CA ARG A 194 -10.39 -26.03 -18.55
C ARG A 194 -10.99 -25.64 -19.89
N ARG A 195 -10.92 -24.36 -20.26
CA ARG A 195 -11.39 -23.86 -21.56
C ARG A 195 -10.62 -24.47 -22.72
N LEU A 196 -9.31 -24.65 -22.57
CA LEU A 196 -8.46 -25.31 -23.55
C LEU A 196 -8.89 -26.78 -23.75
N ALA A 197 -9.12 -27.53 -22.66
CA ALA A 197 -9.61 -28.88 -22.74
C ALA A 197 -10.97 -28.94 -23.47
N LEU A 198 -11.90 -28.04 -23.16
CA LEU A 198 -13.19 -27.93 -23.86
C LEU A 198 -13.04 -27.60 -25.35
N ALA A 199 -12.09 -26.73 -25.72
CA ALA A 199 -11.82 -26.40 -27.11
C ALA A 199 -11.20 -27.58 -27.88
N GLU A 200 -10.33 -28.37 -27.26
CA GLU A 200 -9.76 -29.58 -27.83
C GLU A 200 -10.83 -30.68 -27.96
N ASP A 201 -11.78 -30.81 -27.04
CA ASP A 201 -12.94 -31.67 -27.13
C ASP A 201 -13.87 -31.23 -28.30
N ASP A 202 -14.09 -29.95 -28.47
CA ASP A 202 -14.87 -29.43 -29.59
C ASP A 202 -14.24 -29.80 -30.95
N VAL A 203 -12.92 -29.62 -31.09
CA VAL A 203 -12.18 -30.05 -32.29
C VAL A 203 -12.42 -31.56 -32.54
N ARG A 204 -12.27 -32.43 -31.52
CA ARG A 204 -12.52 -33.88 -31.67
C ARG A 204 -13.98 -34.21 -32.04
N SER A 205 -14.93 -33.46 -31.47
CA SER A 205 -16.35 -33.61 -31.80
C SER A 205 -16.62 -33.26 -33.28
N TRP A 206 -16.01 -32.18 -33.79
CA TRP A 206 -16.11 -31.79 -35.19
C TRP A 206 -15.49 -32.86 -36.14
N GLU A 207 -14.34 -33.42 -35.78
CA GLU A 207 -13.70 -34.48 -36.55
C GLU A 207 -14.57 -35.73 -36.63
N HIS A 208 -15.28 -36.09 -35.55
CA HIS A 208 -16.25 -37.16 -35.54
C HIS A 208 -17.46 -36.86 -36.45
N THR A 209 -18.01 -35.67 -36.31
CA THR A 209 -19.15 -35.20 -37.12
C THR A 209 -18.82 -35.20 -38.61
N ILE A 210 -17.63 -34.77 -39.02
CA ILE A 210 -17.17 -34.82 -40.43
C ILE A 210 -17.18 -36.23 -40.97
N LYS A 211 -16.69 -37.23 -40.20
CA LYS A 211 -16.71 -38.64 -40.62
C LYS A 211 -18.13 -39.15 -40.85
N LEU A 212 -19.09 -38.80 -39.98
CA LEU A 212 -20.49 -39.17 -40.13
C LEU A 212 -21.14 -38.53 -41.36
N VAL A 213 -20.92 -37.23 -41.57
CA VAL A 213 -21.46 -36.52 -42.75
C VAL A 213 -20.85 -37.01 -44.03
N GLN A 214 -19.53 -37.27 -44.07
CA GLN A 214 -18.86 -37.83 -45.24
C GLN A 214 -19.40 -39.21 -45.64
N ALA A 215 -19.68 -40.06 -44.65
CA ALA A 215 -20.35 -41.35 -44.91
C ALA A 215 -21.76 -41.13 -45.46
N GLY A 216 -22.54 -40.16 -44.91
CA GLY A 216 -23.86 -39.81 -45.42
C GLY A 216 -23.84 -39.30 -46.87
N VAL A 217 -22.88 -38.44 -47.23
CA VAL A 217 -22.69 -37.96 -48.60
C VAL A 217 -22.36 -39.13 -49.56
N SER A 218 -21.45 -40.01 -49.14
CA SER A 218 -21.09 -41.19 -49.99
C SER A 218 -22.26 -42.14 -50.24
N LEU A 219 -23.24 -42.18 -49.34
CA LEU A 219 -24.45 -42.98 -49.46
C LEU A 219 -25.59 -42.22 -50.12
N GLY A 220 -25.40 -40.98 -50.57
CA GLY A 220 -26.43 -40.08 -51.15
C GLY A 220 -27.52 -39.66 -50.18
N ARG A 221 -27.24 -39.70 -48.86
CA ARG A 221 -28.17 -39.32 -47.79
C ARG A 221 -28.01 -37.85 -47.37
N GLU A 222 -26.84 -37.30 -47.62
CA GLU A 222 -26.47 -35.93 -47.25
C GLU A 222 -25.99 -35.14 -48.49
N LEU A 223 -26.14 -33.83 -48.46
CA LEU A 223 -25.64 -32.92 -49.49
C LEU A 223 -24.16 -32.60 -49.28
N PRO A 224 -23.37 -32.45 -50.34
CA PRO A 224 -21.95 -32.03 -50.23
C PRO A 224 -21.75 -30.73 -49.40
N GLU A 225 -22.68 -29.78 -49.49
CA GLU A 225 -22.70 -28.51 -48.73
C GLU A 225 -22.64 -28.76 -47.21
N ASN A 226 -23.23 -29.86 -46.73
CA ASN A 226 -23.18 -30.23 -45.30
C ASN A 226 -21.80 -30.63 -44.85
N LEU A 227 -21.01 -31.23 -45.75
CA LEU A 227 -19.60 -31.55 -45.49
C LEU A 227 -18.76 -30.28 -45.43
N ASP A 228 -18.97 -29.35 -46.37
CA ASP A 228 -18.24 -28.05 -46.36
C ASP A 228 -18.57 -27.25 -45.09
N ASN A 229 -19.82 -27.23 -44.65
CA ASN A 229 -20.25 -26.61 -43.40
C ASN A 229 -19.61 -27.25 -42.16
N ALA A 230 -19.45 -28.55 -42.14
CA ALA A 230 -18.79 -29.28 -41.05
C ALA A 230 -17.26 -28.97 -41.02
N GLN A 231 -16.61 -28.94 -42.20
CA GLN A 231 -15.21 -28.58 -42.32
C GLN A 231 -14.96 -27.16 -41.89
N ALA A 232 -15.81 -26.19 -42.26
CA ALA A 232 -15.74 -24.82 -41.83
C ALA A 232 -15.92 -24.71 -40.28
N GLY A 233 -16.79 -25.54 -39.71
CA GLY A 233 -16.95 -25.64 -38.24
C GLY A 233 -15.66 -26.09 -37.54
N LEU A 234 -15.03 -27.15 -38.08
CA LEU A 234 -13.74 -27.64 -37.56
C LEU A 234 -12.65 -26.59 -37.60
N GLU A 235 -12.49 -25.88 -38.72
CA GLU A 235 -11.44 -24.87 -38.84
C GLU A 235 -11.70 -23.71 -37.89
N ARG A 236 -12.95 -23.30 -37.63
CA ARG A 236 -13.30 -22.32 -36.61
C ARG A 236 -12.96 -22.83 -35.20
N ALA A 237 -13.29 -24.06 -34.87
CA ALA A 237 -12.96 -24.63 -33.54
C ALA A 237 -11.45 -24.63 -33.29
N LYS A 238 -10.64 -24.98 -34.34
CA LYS A 238 -9.18 -24.95 -34.25
C LYS A 238 -8.60 -23.56 -33.92
N THR A 239 -9.27 -22.45 -34.27
CA THR A 239 -8.71 -21.11 -34.00
C THR A 239 -8.63 -20.77 -32.53
N LEU A 240 -9.49 -21.35 -31.68
CA LEU A 240 -9.54 -21.05 -30.25
C LEU A 240 -8.39 -21.70 -29.47
N VAL A 241 -7.92 -22.86 -29.91
CA VAL A 241 -6.90 -23.65 -29.22
C VAL A 241 -5.56 -22.89 -29.09
N PRO A 242 -4.93 -22.32 -30.15
CA PRO A 242 -3.67 -21.59 -30.00
C PRO A 242 -3.83 -20.31 -29.19
N GLN A 243 -4.97 -19.63 -29.23
CA GLN A 243 -5.25 -18.47 -28.42
C GLN A 243 -5.25 -18.83 -26.93
N LEU A 244 -6.02 -19.86 -26.53
CA LEU A 244 -6.08 -20.30 -25.14
C LEU A 244 -4.74 -20.81 -24.61
N ARG A 245 -3.92 -21.45 -25.45
CA ARG A 245 -2.55 -21.86 -25.08
C ARG A 245 -1.67 -20.65 -24.81
N SER A 246 -1.73 -19.63 -25.67
CA SER A 246 -0.98 -18.39 -25.46
C SER A 246 -1.40 -17.70 -24.16
N ASP A 247 -2.70 -17.55 -23.92
CA ASP A 247 -3.22 -16.90 -22.71
C ASP A 247 -2.81 -17.66 -21.44
N LEU A 248 -2.83 -18.99 -21.49
CA LEU A 248 -2.38 -19.84 -20.39
C LEU A 248 -0.88 -19.64 -20.08
N GLU A 249 -0.03 -19.59 -21.11
CA GLU A 249 1.40 -19.37 -20.92
C GLU A 249 1.67 -17.97 -20.36
N LEU A 250 0.95 -16.94 -20.80
CA LEU A 250 1.05 -15.58 -20.24
C LEU A 250 0.67 -15.55 -18.77
N ALA A 251 -0.40 -16.25 -18.36
CA ALA A 251 -0.80 -16.35 -16.97
C ALA A 251 0.29 -17.08 -16.12
N ARG A 252 0.88 -18.14 -16.64
CA ARG A 252 1.99 -18.85 -16.00
C ARG A 252 3.22 -17.98 -15.81
N LEU A 253 3.62 -17.24 -16.83
CA LEU A 253 4.72 -16.29 -16.76
C LEU A 253 4.46 -15.18 -15.71
N ARG A 254 3.22 -14.69 -15.64
CA ARG A 254 2.85 -13.71 -14.61
C ARG A 254 2.97 -14.26 -13.20
N ILE A 255 2.53 -15.50 -12.95
CA ILE A 255 2.70 -16.18 -11.67
C ILE A 255 4.18 -16.37 -11.33
N GLN A 256 5.02 -16.72 -12.32
CA GLN A 256 6.45 -16.82 -12.13
C GLN A 256 7.07 -15.48 -11.69
N VAL A 257 6.69 -14.37 -12.31
CA VAL A 257 7.14 -13.03 -11.90
C VAL A 257 6.69 -12.70 -10.48
N LEU A 258 5.41 -12.93 -10.16
CA LEU A 258 4.85 -12.65 -8.83
C LEU A 258 5.52 -13.47 -7.73
N SER A 259 5.94 -14.70 -8.02
CA SER A 259 6.65 -15.57 -7.07
C SER A 259 8.17 -15.36 -7.03
N GLY A 260 8.68 -14.25 -7.60
CA GLY A 260 10.11 -13.96 -7.64
C GLY A 260 10.94 -14.95 -8.46
N GLY A 261 10.35 -15.55 -9.51
CA GLY A 261 11.01 -16.55 -10.35
C GLY A 261 11.03 -17.96 -9.78
N GLN A 262 10.43 -18.19 -8.61
CA GLN A 262 10.50 -19.48 -7.89
C GLN A 262 9.37 -20.46 -8.24
N ALA A 263 8.37 -20.07 -9.04
CA ALA A 263 7.29 -20.96 -9.40
C ALA A 263 7.74 -21.99 -10.44
N LYS A 264 7.53 -23.28 -10.14
CA LYS A 264 7.55 -24.35 -11.12
C LYS A 264 6.19 -24.39 -11.86
N SER A 265 6.11 -25.12 -12.98
CA SER A 265 4.90 -25.23 -13.80
C SER A 265 3.65 -25.55 -12.94
N ILE A 266 2.55 -24.87 -13.26
CA ILE A 266 1.25 -25.11 -12.64
C ILE A 266 0.55 -26.13 -13.52
N ASP A 267 0.52 -27.39 -13.07
CA ASP A 267 -0.04 -28.52 -13.85
C ASP A 267 -1.35 -29.05 -13.26
N THR A 268 -1.84 -28.43 -12.16
CA THR A 268 -3.05 -28.90 -11.50
C THR A 268 -4.28 -28.25 -12.13
N PRO A 269 -5.23 -29.02 -12.69
CA PRO A 269 -6.50 -28.47 -13.15
C PRO A 269 -7.29 -27.91 -11.96
N LEU A 270 -8.17 -26.94 -12.22
CA LEU A 270 -9.13 -26.45 -11.23
C LEU A 270 -9.83 -27.63 -10.58
N PRO A 271 -9.86 -27.70 -9.24
CA PRO A 271 -10.72 -28.67 -8.59
C PRO A 271 -12.12 -28.53 -9.14
N SER A 272 -12.76 -29.64 -9.48
CA SER A 272 -14.17 -29.67 -9.94
C SER A 272 -15.14 -29.26 -8.80
N ALA A 273 -14.63 -28.60 -7.78
CA ALA A 273 -15.41 -28.10 -6.67
C ALA A 273 -16.36 -27.03 -7.17
N LYS A 274 -17.62 -27.14 -6.78
CA LYS A 274 -18.62 -26.09 -7.01
C LYS A 274 -18.08 -24.79 -6.45
N ALA A 275 -18.11 -23.73 -7.27
CA ALA A 275 -17.70 -22.39 -6.81
C ALA A 275 -18.37 -22.06 -5.48
N PRO A 276 -17.65 -21.49 -4.52
CA PRO A 276 -18.20 -21.20 -3.21
C PRO A 276 -19.43 -20.30 -3.33
N LEU A 277 -20.54 -20.72 -2.71
CA LEU A 277 -21.77 -19.93 -2.67
C LEU A 277 -21.61 -18.76 -1.71
N ALA A 278 -22.20 -17.60 -2.00
CA ALA A 278 -22.17 -16.44 -1.12
C ALA A 278 -22.60 -16.78 0.32
N ALA A 279 -23.63 -17.61 0.46
CA ALA A 279 -24.14 -18.04 1.76
C ALA A 279 -23.13 -18.84 2.62
N SER A 280 -22.07 -19.41 2.03
CA SER A 280 -21.02 -20.15 2.74
C SER A 280 -19.78 -19.30 3.04
N LEU A 281 -19.71 -18.06 2.54
CA LEU A 281 -18.57 -17.20 2.75
C LEU A 281 -18.70 -16.47 4.09
N PRO A 282 -17.71 -16.57 4.99
CA PRO A 282 -17.75 -15.83 6.24
C PRO A 282 -17.52 -14.35 5.98
N LEU A 283 -18.43 -13.50 6.47
CA LEU A 283 -18.26 -12.06 6.55
C LEU A 283 -18.32 -11.63 8.01
N GLY A 284 -17.36 -10.80 8.41
CA GLY A 284 -17.37 -10.15 9.73
C GLY A 284 -18.15 -8.84 9.71
N ASP A 285 -17.94 -8.00 10.73
CA ASP A 285 -18.44 -6.62 10.73
C ASP A 285 -17.75 -5.80 9.65
N VAL A 286 -18.47 -5.54 8.56
CA VAL A 286 -17.97 -4.81 7.39
C VAL A 286 -17.54 -3.38 7.75
N ASN A 287 -18.21 -2.74 8.73
CA ASN A 287 -17.81 -1.41 9.20
C ASN A 287 -16.47 -1.46 9.93
N ALA A 288 -16.28 -2.43 10.83
CA ALA A 288 -14.99 -2.62 11.51
C ALA A 288 -13.88 -2.95 10.51
N MET A 289 -14.17 -3.75 9.48
CA MET A 289 -13.20 -4.12 8.44
C MET A 289 -12.75 -2.93 7.61
N LEU A 290 -13.64 -1.98 7.29
CA LEU A 290 -13.31 -0.76 6.57
C LEU A 290 -12.16 0.00 7.24
N PHE A 291 -12.19 0.14 8.57
CA PHE A 291 -11.15 0.84 9.33
C PHE A 291 -9.85 0.05 9.49
N ASN A 292 -9.91 -1.27 9.34
CA ASN A 292 -8.74 -2.15 9.42
C ASN A 292 -8.00 -2.28 8.09
N ARG A 293 -8.54 -1.77 6.98
CA ARG A 293 -7.88 -1.75 5.69
C ARG A 293 -6.55 -1.00 5.76
N PRO A 294 -5.47 -1.56 5.21
CA PRO A 294 -4.15 -0.91 5.25
C PRO A 294 -4.09 0.45 4.56
N ASP A 295 -4.82 0.64 3.46
CA ASP A 295 -4.91 1.93 2.76
C ASP A 295 -5.60 3.01 3.61
N VAL A 296 -6.65 2.65 4.33
CA VAL A 296 -7.37 3.54 5.26
C VAL A 296 -6.48 3.88 6.47
N ARG A 297 -5.75 2.89 7.02
CA ARG A 297 -4.81 3.10 8.11
C ARG A 297 -3.67 4.02 7.68
N ALA A 298 -3.06 3.78 6.50
CA ALA A 298 -2.00 4.63 5.96
C ALA A 298 -2.46 6.08 5.80
N ALA A 299 -3.62 6.31 5.17
CA ALA A 299 -4.16 7.66 5.00
C ALA A 299 -4.49 8.34 6.34
N ARG A 300 -4.88 7.59 7.38
CA ARG A 300 -5.04 8.11 8.73
C ARG A 300 -3.71 8.55 9.34
N GLN A 301 -2.65 7.78 9.15
CA GLN A 301 -1.31 8.15 9.63
C GLN A 301 -0.78 9.39 8.91
N ASP A 302 -1.11 9.59 7.63
CA ASP A 302 -0.76 10.80 6.88
C ASP A 302 -1.43 12.06 7.45
N ILE A 303 -2.68 11.97 7.96
CA ILE A 303 -3.32 13.06 8.71
C ILE A 303 -2.52 13.39 9.98
N LEU A 304 -2.10 12.36 10.72
CA LEU A 304 -1.32 12.58 11.95
C LEU A 304 0.03 13.22 11.62
N ALA A 305 0.72 12.73 10.60
CA ALA A 305 2.01 13.28 10.16
C ALA A 305 1.91 14.76 9.76
N SER A 306 0.94 15.08 8.90
CA SER A 306 0.72 16.48 8.46
C SER A 306 0.27 17.39 9.60
N SER A 307 -0.53 16.91 10.55
CA SER A 307 -0.91 17.64 11.74
C SER A 307 0.30 17.97 12.64
N HIS A 308 1.23 17.03 12.80
CA HIS A 308 2.49 17.27 13.50
C HIS A 308 3.37 18.31 12.77
N GLU A 309 3.38 18.32 11.44
CA GLU A 309 4.09 19.33 10.64
C GLU A 309 3.49 20.72 10.79
N VAL A 310 2.17 20.85 10.87
CA VAL A 310 1.49 22.12 11.21
C VAL A 310 1.92 22.60 12.58
N ALA A 311 1.98 21.71 13.58
CA ALA A 311 2.43 22.07 14.93
C ALA A 311 3.91 22.51 14.94
N ALA A 312 4.77 21.83 14.19
CA ALA A 312 6.18 22.22 14.04
C ALA A 312 6.32 23.59 13.37
N ALA A 313 5.55 23.87 12.30
CA ALA A 313 5.52 25.17 11.63
C ALA A 313 4.95 26.28 12.53
N THR A 314 4.00 25.95 13.41
CA THR A 314 3.48 26.89 14.41
C THR A 314 4.56 27.24 15.44
N ALA A 315 5.36 26.26 15.86
CA ALA A 315 6.48 26.48 16.77
C ALA A 315 7.55 27.43 16.18
N GLU A 316 7.69 27.50 14.83
CA GLU A 316 8.60 28.44 14.16
C GLU A 316 8.20 29.93 14.31
N LEU A 317 6.98 30.23 14.79
CA LEU A 317 6.56 31.61 15.12
C LEU A 317 7.16 32.11 16.43
N TYR A 318 7.70 31.24 17.25
CA TYR A 318 8.27 31.50 18.56
C TYR A 318 9.80 31.57 18.52
N PRO A 319 10.44 32.21 19.55
CA PRO A 319 11.90 32.24 19.64
C PRO A 319 12.52 30.84 19.74
N ARG A 320 13.63 30.58 19.06
CA ARG A 320 14.46 29.41 19.25
C ARG A 320 15.63 29.68 20.18
N LEU A 321 15.96 28.74 21.02
CA LEU A 321 17.10 28.81 21.94
C LEU A 321 18.13 27.75 21.51
N ASP A 322 19.26 28.28 21.04
CA ASP A 322 20.41 27.47 20.64
C ASP A 322 21.52 27.58 21.70
N LEU A 323 22.14 26.47 22.03
CA LEU A 323 23.32 26.40 22.89
C LEU A 323 24.48 25.90 22.05
N ALA A 324 25.49 26.76 21.87
CA ALA A 324 26.77 26.36 21.29
C ALA A 324 27.84 26.23 22.35
N GLY A 325 28.75 25.30 22.21
CA GLY A 325 29.88 25.16 23.11
C GLY A 325 31.11 24.67 22.37
N PHE A 326 32.27 25.03 22.86
CA PHE A 326 33.52 24.56 22.38
C PHE A 326 34.45 24.20 23.58
N ILE A 327 35.20 23.14 23.48
CA ILE A 327 36.27 22.78 24.41
C ILE A 327 37.44 22.26 23.60
N GLY A 328 38.63 22.81 23.88
CA GLY A 328 39.82 22.40 23.12
C GLY A 328 41.02 23.30 23.31
N PHE A 329 41.69 23.60 22.22
CA PHE A 329 42.88 24.42 22.14
C PHE A 329 42.66 25.52 21.12
N PHE A 330 43.04 26.76 21.48
CA PHE A 330 43.07 27.92 20.61
C PHE A 330 44.43 28.60 20.73
N ALA A 331 45.17 28.69 19.63
CA ALA A 331 46.46 29.33 19.61
C ALA A 331 46.58 30.31 18.45
N LEU A 332 47.29 31.43 18.70
CA LEU A 332 47.63 32.43 17.67
C LEU A 332 48.87 32.06 16.87
N ARG A 333 49.66 31.05 17.30
CA ARG A 333 50.78 30.46 16.59
C ARG A 333 50.76 28.93 16.73
N GLY A 334 51.13 28.22 15.70
CA GLY A 334 51.13 26.76 15.73
C GLY A 334 52.06 26.15 16.80
N SER A 335 53.15 26.85 17.17
CA SER A 335 54.07 26.47 18.25
C SER A 335 53.45 26.50 19.64
N ASP A 336 52.33 27.25 19.82
CA ASP A 336 51.72 27.47 21.12
C ASP A 336 50.59 26.51 21.42
N LEU A 337 50.33 25.53 20.51
CA LEU A 337 49.36 24.46 20.71
C LEU A 337 49.78 23.52 21.81
N GLY A 338 49.53 23.86 23.05
CA GLY A 338 49.90 23.10 24.24
C GLY A 338 49.00 23.41 25.42
N HIS A 339 49.46 23.13 26.62
CA HIS A 339 48.69 23.29 27.85
C HIS A 339 48.21 24.73 28.07
N ALA A 340 48.97 25.75 27.62
CA ALA A 340 48.63 27.18 27.73
C ALA A 340 47.53 27.63 26.76
N ALA A 341 47.25 26.84 25.70
CA ALA A 341 46.26 27.15 24.66
C ALA A 341 44.86 26.53 24.95
N ARG A 342 44.61 25.99 26.12
CA ARG A 342 43.30 25.44 26.49
C ARG A 342 42.25 26.55 26.44
N ALA A 343 41.17 26.27 25.72
CA ALA A 343 40.07 27.23 25.54
C ALA A 343 38.74 26.50 25.67
N PHE A 344 37.76 27.19 26.22
CA PHE A 344 36.39 26.77 26.19
C PHE A 344 35.49 27.99 25.89
N ASP A 345 34.36 27.70 25.30
CA ASP A 345 33.31 28.69 25.01
C ASP A 345 31.96 28.04 25.23
N VAL A 346 31.04 28.77 25.85
CA VAL A 346 29.61 28.36 26.00
C VAL A 346 28.77 29.59 25.64
N SER A 347 28.05 29.47 24.54
CA SER A 347 27.33 30.57 23.92
C SER A 347 25.86 30.25 23.76
N PRO A 348 24.99 30.56 24.74
CA PRO A 348 23.54 30.50 24.53
C PRO A 348 23.15 31.65 23.58
N ALA A 349 22.33 31.31 22.57
CA ALA A 349 21.82 32.29 21.60
C ALA A 349 20.31 32.11 21.45
N MET A 350 19.57 33.20 21.50
CA MET A 350 18.14 33.21 21.21
C MET A 350 17.92 33.92 19.86
N GLN A 351 17.22 33.20 18.98
CA GLN A 351 16.87 33.69 17.64
C GLN A 351 15.37 33.79 17.49
N TRP A 352 14.88 34.97 17.17
CA TRP A 352 13.46 35.20 16.90
C TRP A 352 13.26 36.04 15.64
N PRO A 353 12.52 35.50 14.61
CA PRO A 353 12.31 36.24 13.38
C PRO A 353 11.24 37.33 13.50
N ALA A 354 11.28 38.17 14.58
CA ALA A 354 10.24 39.12 14.92
C ALA A 354 9.79 40.07 13.78
N LEU A 355 10.73 40.51 12.93
CA LEU A 355 10.44 41.33 11.75
C LEU A 355 10.14 40.54 10.48
N ARG A 356 10.29 39.21 10.49
CA ARG A 356 10.10 38.30 9.37
C ARG A 356 8.97 37.26 9.58
N LEU A 357 8.06 37.53 10.52
CA LEU A 357 6.90 36.69 10.83
C LEU A 357 6.01 36.39 9.60
N GLY A 358 6.01 37.27 8.60
CA GLY A 358 5.30 37.07 7.34
C GLY A 358 5.73 35.78 6.62
N HIS A 359 7.02 35.45 6.63
CA HIS A 359 7.56 34.22 6.05
C HIS A 359 7.08 32.98 6.84
N ALA A 360 7.22 33.01 8.17
CA ALA A 360 6.80 31.89 9.02
C ALA A 360 5.27 31.64 8.92
N ARG A 361 4.46 32.70 8.89
CA ARG A 361 3.01 32.61 8.69
C ARG A 361 2.64 32.06 7.29
N ALA A 362 3.38 32.43 6.25
CA ALA A 362 3.17 31.89 4.91
C ALA A 362 3.47 30.38 4.87
N ARG A 363 4.55 29.96 5.53
CA ARG A 363 4.91 28.55 5.69
C ARG A 363 3.83 27.79 6.47
N LEU A 364 3.34 28.34 7.59
CA LEU A 364 2.25 27.74 8.36
C LEU A 364 1.01 27.51 7.50
N ARG A 365 0.53 28.53 6.77
CA ARG A 365 -0.61 28.37 5.86
C ARG A 365 -0.38 27.29 4.80
N GLY A 366 0.88 27.15 4.32
CA GLY A 366 1.24 26.06 3.40
C GLY A 366 1.08 24.69 4.05
N MET A 367 1.53 24.53 5.30
CA MET A 367 1.38 23.26 6.05
C MET A 367 -0.09 22.96 6.40
N GLU A 368 -0.87 23.99 6.73
CA GLU A 368 -2.33 23.86 6.95
C GLU A 368 -3.03 23.34 5.69
N ALA A 369 -2.69 23.87 4.51
CA ALA A 369 -3.25 23.40 3.25
C ALA A 369 -2.85 21.92 2.93
N VAL A 370 -1.62 21.51 3.26
CA VAL A 370 -1.18 20.10 3.14
C VAL A 370 -1.94 19.21 4.13
N ALA A 371 -2.21 19.68 5.34
CA ALA A 371 -3.02 18.92 6.30
C ALA A 371 -4.49 18.79 5.84
N ASP A 372 -5.04 19.82 5.21
CA ASP A 372 -6.38 19.74 4.60
C ASP A 372 -6.42 18.78 3.42
N GLU A 373 -5.37 18.76 2.56
CA GLU A 373 -5.21 17.75 1.51
C GLU A 373 -5.22 16.33 2.09
N SER A 374 -4.45 16.05 3.15
CA SER A 374 -4.42 14.74 3.81
C SER A 374 -5.79 14.32 4.34
N ARG A 375 -6.58 15.26 4.90
CA ARG A 375 -7.95 14.98 5.36
C ARG A 375 -8.89 14.64 4.21
N LEU A 376 -8.81 15.39 3.10
CA LEU A 376 -9.62 15.13 1.90
C LEU A 376 -9.22 13.81 1.24
N HIS A 377 -7.92 13.49 1.21
CA HIS A 377 -7.43 12.21 0.73
C HIS A 377 -7.97 11.04 1.56
N TYR A 378 -7.94 11.13 2.89
CA TYR A 378 -8.54 10.12 3.76
C TYR A 378 -10.04 9.91 3.48
N GLN A 379 -10.80 10.98 3.29
CA GLN A 379 -12.23 10.89 2.92
C GLN A 379 -12.41 10.20 1.58
N GLN A 380 -11.57 10.51 0.60
CA GLN A 380 -11.60 9.86 -0.72
C GLN A 380 -11.31 8.36 -0.62
N VAL A 381 -10.29 7.97 0.14
CA VAL A 381 -9.93 6.55 0.37
C VAL A 381 -11.09 5.81 1.04
N LEU A 382 -11.77 6.41 2.01
CA LEU A 382 -12.94 5.82 2.65
C LEU A 382 -14.09 5.60 1.65
N LEU A 383 -14.40 6.57 0.80
CA LEU A 383 -15.47 6.45 -0.21
C LEU A 383 -15.13 5.37 -1.25
N GLN A 384 -13.88 5.31 -1.70
CA GLN A 384 -13.40 4.27 -2.62
C GLN A 384 -13.48 2.88 -1.99
N ALA A 385 -13.07 2.73 -0.74
CA ALA A 385 -13.15 1.48 -0.01
C ALA A 385 -14.62 1.01 0.15
N GLN A 386 -15.54 1.93 0.42
CA GLN A 386 -16.98 1.63 0.46
C GLN A 386 -17.52 1.17 -0.90
N GLU A 387 -17.15 1.87 -1.98
CA GLU A 387 -17.53 1.50 -3.35
C GLU A 387 -17.00 0.11 -3.71
N GLU A 388 -15.74 -0.20 -3.40
CA GLU A 388 -15.13 -1.49 -3.67
C GLU A 388 -15.83 -2.63 -2.93
N ILE A 389 -16.15 -2.45 -1.65
CA ILE A 389 -16.86 -3.44 -0.84
C ILE A 389 -18.27 -3.68 -1.40
N GLN A 390 -19.05 -2.63 -1.57
CA GLN A 390 -20.42 -2.73 -2.07
C GLN A 390 -20.47 -3.31 -3.50
N GLY A 391 -19.56 -2.83 -4.36
CA GLY A 391 -19.46 -3.31 -5.74
C GLY A 391 -19.06 -4.78 -5.83
N SER A 392 -18.15 -5.25 -4.96
CA SER A 392 -17.74 -6.67 -4.95
C SER A 392 -18.85 -7.59 -4.43
N LEU A 393 -19.59 -7.18 -3.41
CA LEU A 393 -20.76 -7.89 -2.90
C LEU A 393 -21.85 -8.01 -3.96
N GLN A 394 -22.16 -6.90 -4.63
CA GLN A 394 -23.17 -6.87 -5.70
C GLN A 394 -22.76 -7.77 -6.87
N ARG A 395 -21.51 -7.68 -7.34
CA ARG A 395 -21.00 -8.52 -8.42
C ARG A 395 -21.05 -10.00 -8.06
N LEU A 396 -20.68 -10.37 -6.86
CA LEU A 396 -20.69 -11.76 -6.39
C LEU A 396 -22.13 -12.32 -6.43
N THR A 397 -23.11 -11.59 -5.88
CA THR A 397 -24.51 -12.02 -5.82
C THR A 397 -25.11 -12.21 -7.23
N GLN A 398 -24.96 -11.20 -8.10
CA GLN A 398 -25.51 -11.27 -9.46
C GLN A 398 -24.83 -12.33 -10.33
N HIS A 399 -23.53 -12.52 -10.12
CA HIS A 399 -22.77 -13.54 -10.86
C HIS A 399 -23.22 -14.96 -10.52
N GLN A 400 -23.62 -15.22 -9.27
CA GLN A 400 -24.12 -16.56 -8.87
C GLN A 400 -25.47 -16.89 -9.52
N GLU A 401 -26.37 -15.93 -9.69
CA GLU A 401 -27.61 -16.13 -10.42
C GLU A 401 -27.36 -16.49 -11.88
N SER A 402 -26.40 -15.80 -12.52
CA SER A 402 -25.97 -16.10 -13.90
C SER A 402 -25.36 -17.49 -14.01
N LEU A 403 -24.49 -17.88 -13.08
CA LEU A 403 -23.87 -19.21 -13.04
C LEU A 403 -24.90 -20.33 -12.94
N LEU A 404 -25.90 -20.19 -12.09
CA LEU A 404 -26.99 -21.17 -11.97
C LEU A 404 -27.78 -21.31 -13.27
N SER A 405 -28.05 -20.20 -13.96
CA SER A 405 -28.76 -20.20 -15.23
C SER A 405 -27.96 -20.88 -16.34
N LEU A 406 -26.64 -20.56 -16.45
CA LEU A 406 -25.74 -21.23 -17.42
C LEU A 406 -25.59 -22.73 -17.14
N THR A 407 -25.53 -23.13 -15.88
CA THR A 407 -25.45 -24.57 -15.51
C THR A 407 -26.68 -25.32 -16.00
N ARG A 408 -27.89 -24.75 -15.82
CA ARG A 408 -29.13 -25.34 -16.30
C ARG A 408 -29.18 -25.37 -17.84
N ALA A 409 -28.77 -24.29 -18.50
CA ALA A 409 -28.72 -24.21 -19.95
C ALA A 409 -27.78 -25.26 -20.55
N ALA A 410 -26.57 -25.41 -19.99
CA ALA A 410 -25.62 -26.42 -20.42
C ALA A 410 -26.20 -27.85 -20.31
N SER A 411 -26.85 -28.16 -19.17
CA SER A 411 -27.49 -29.49 -18.98
C SER A 411 -28.62 -29.74 -20.00
N HIS A 412 -29.46 -28.77 -20.29
CA HIS A 412 -30.53 -28.93 -21.29
C HIS A 412 -29.97 -29.08 -22.70
N LEU A 413 -28.95 -28.31 -23.08
CA LEU A 413 -28.29 -28.41 -24.38
C LEU A 413 -27.53 -29.75 -24.56
N GLU A 414 -26.92 -30.27 -23.52
CA GLU A 414 -26.28 -31.59 -23.52
C GLU A 414 -27.29 -32.69 -23.84
N ASN A 415 -28.43 -32.73 -23.15
CA ASN A 415 -29.51 -33.65 -23.40
C ASN A 415 -30.12 -33.46 -24.81
N ALA A 416 -30.24 -32.24 -25.30
CA ALA A 416 -30.74 -31.94 -26.64
C ALA A 416 -29.80 -32.42 -27.73
N HIS A 417 -28.49 -32.21 -27.56
CA HIS A 417 -27.45 -32.62 -28.49
C HIS A 417 -27.39 -34.18 -28.57
N GLU A 418 -27.35 -34.87 -27.44
CA GLU A 418 -27.31 -36.34 -27.37
C GLU A 418 -28.52 -36.97 -28.09
N ARG A 419 -29.72 -36.44 -27.81
CA ARG A 419 -30.94 -36.93 -28.49
C ARG A 419 -30.97 -36.65 -30.00
N ALA A 420 -30.42 -35.50 -30.43
CA ALA A 420 -30.33 -35.15 -31.85
C ALA A 420 -29.33 -36.05 -32.57
N LEU A 421 -28.18 -36.33 -31.95
CA LEU A 421 -27.15 -37.22 -32.49
C LEU A 421 -27.67 -38.65 -32.64
N THR A 422 -28.27 -39.21 -31.58
CA THR A 422 -28.87 -40.56 -31.62
C THR A 422 -29.93 -40.68 -32.73
N ARG A 423 -30.82 -39.71 -32.91
CA ARG A 423 -31.79 -39.72 -34.00
C ARG A 423 -31.15 -39.62 -35.38
N TYR A 424 -30.08 -38.87 -35.53
CA TYR A 424 -29.35 -38.75 -36.79
C TYR A 424 -28.65 -40.10 -37.16
N GLU A 425 -28.00 -40.74 -36.20
CA GLU A 425 -27.31 -42.02 -36.38
C GLU A 425 -28.25 -43.14 -36.87
N VAL A 426 -29.50 -43.18 -36.36
CA VAL A 426 -30.52 -44.14 -36.83
C VAL A 426 -31.27 -43.69 -38.07
N GLY A 427 -30.88 -42.54 -38.66
CA GLY A 427 -31.51 -42.04 -39.90
C GLY A 427 -32.89 -41.34 -39.69
N ALA A 428 -33.30 -41.08 -38.45
CA ALA A 428 -34.59 -40.44 -38.08
C ALA A 428 -34.50 -38.96 -37.80
N GLY A 429 -33.29 -38.32 -37.94
CA GLY A 429 -33.04 -36.91 -37.66
C GLY A 429 -32.29 -36.19 -38.77
N ALA A 430 -32.40 -34.87 -38.84
CA ALA A 430 -31.65 -34.04 -39.77
C ALA A 430 -30.28 -33.64 -39.17
N TYR A 431 -29.23 -33.66 -39.98
CA TYR A 431 -27.88 -33.23 -39.62
C TYR A 431 -27.88 -31.82 -39.10
N GLN A 432 -28.66 -30.90 -39.70
CA GLN A 432 -28.72 -29.50 -39.33
C GLN A 432 -29.08 -29.33 -37.84
N GLN A 433 -29.95 -30.17 -37.27
CA GLN A 433 -30.30 -30.10 -35.85
C GLN A 433 -29.15 -30.54 -34.94
N VAL A 434 -28.36 -31.55 -35.37
CA VAL A 434 -27.14 -31.95 -34.63
C VAL A 434 -26.13 -30.81 -34.59
N LEU A 435 -25.90 -30.19 -35.77
CA LEU A 435 -24.98 -29.07 -35.92
C LEU A 435 -25.34 -27.86 -35.06
N GLU A 436 -26.61 -27.48 -35.03
CA GLU A 436 -27.11 -26.35 -34.23
C GLU A 436 -26.98 -26.64 -32.74
N ASN A 437 -27.39 -27.80 -32.28
CA ASN A 437 -27.26 -28.20 -30.88
C ASN A 437 -25.79 -28.31 -30.44
N GLN A 438 -24.91 -28.83 -31.29
CA GLN A 438 -23.46 -28.93 -31.02
C GLN A 438 -22.85 -27.52 -30.85
N ARG A 439 -23.13 -26.58 -31.75
CA ARG A 439 -22.65 -25.20 -31.67
C ARG A 439 -23.11 -24.52 -30.38
N SER A 440 -24.41 -24.61 -30.09
CA SER A 440 -24.99 -24.00 -28.89
C SER A 440 -24.44 -24.61 -27.60
N LEU A 441 -24.25 -25.95 -27.57
CA LEU A 441 -23.66 -26.63 -26.40
C LEU A 441 -22.21 -26.22 -26.18
N ASN A 442 -21.38 -26.21 -27.23
CA ASN A 442 -19.96 -25.86 -27.11
C ASN A 442 -19.78 -24.37 -26.66
N GLN A 443 -20.59 -23.47 -27.23
CA GLN A 443 -20.60 -22.07 -26.78
C GLN A 443 -20.99 -21.97 -25.31
N THR A 444 -22.08 -22.61 -24.89
CA THR A 444 -22.57 -22.54 -23.50
C THR A 444 -21.59 -23.21 -22.53
N ARG A 445 -20.89 -24.26 -22.90
CA ARG A 445 -19.83 -24.87 -22.09
C ARG A 445 -18.65 -23.93 -21.88
N GLN A 446 -18.24 -23.16 -22.92
CA GLN A 446 -17.21 -22.13 -22.80
C GLN A 446 -17.66 -20.99 -21.88
N GLU A 447 -18.90 -20.50 -22.04
CA GLU A 447 -19.51 -19.46 -21.20
C GLU A 447 -19.60 -19.92 -19.73
N LEU A 448 -20.00 -21.17 -19.49
CA LEU A 448 -20.04 -21.75 -18.14
C LEU A 448 -18.65 -21.82 -17.50
N ALA A 449 -17.62 -22.25 -18.24
CA ALA A 449 -16.26 -22.30 -17.72
C ALA A 449 -15.72 -20.87 -17.38
N ILE A 450 -16.07 -19.87 -18.16
CA ILE A 450 -15.77 -18.46 -17.87
C ILE A 450 -16.51 -18.03 -16.59
N ALA A 451 -17.80 -18.35 -16.47
CA ALA A 451 -18.62 -17.98 -15.32
C ALA A 451 -18.13 -18.67 -14.02
N GLU A 452 -17.75 -19.95 -14.07
CA GLU A 452 -17.16 -20.66 -12.93
C GLU A 452 -15.87 -19.98 -12.47
N THR A 453 -14.95 -19.66 -13.40
CA THR A 453 -13.73 -18.91 -13.10
C THR A 453 -14.04 -17.55 -12.52
N GLY A 454 -15.01 -16.81 -13.09
CA GLY A 454 -15.46 -15.51 -12.62
C GLY A 454 -16.02 -15.54 -11.20
N SER A 455 -16.64 -16.64 -10.79
CA SER A 455 -17.13 -16.79 -9.40
C SER A 455 -15.97 -16.76 -8.40
N TYR A 456 -14.89 -17.50 -8.65
CA TYR A 456 -13.68 -17.46 -7.81
C TYR A 456 -13.02 -16.08 -7.82
N LEU A 457 -12.94 -15.43 -8.98
CA LEU A 457 -12.38 -14.09 -9.11
C LEU A 457 -13.17 -13.05 -8.30
N ASN A 458 -14.50 -13.17 -8.25
CA ASN A 458 -15.36 -12.31 -7.45
C ASN A 458 -15.17 -12.54 -5.95
N VAL A 459 -14.93 -13.77 -5.51
CA VAL A 459 -14.57 -14.09 -4.11
C VAL A 459 -13.24 -13.45 -3.73
N ILE A 460 -12.22 -13.57 -4.58
CA ILE A 460 -10.91 -12.93 -4.37
C ILE A 460 -11.07 -11.40 -4.26
N ALA A 461 -11.83 -10.80 -5.18
CA ALA A 461 -12.09 -9.36 -5.18
C ALA A 461 -12.81 -8.89 -3.90
N LEU A 462 -13.76 -9.69 -3.39
CA LEU A 462 -14.46 -9.40 -2.14
C LEU A 462 -13.50 -9.38 -0.94
N TYR A 463 -12.68 -10.42 -0.77
CA TYR A 463 -11.75 -10.48 0.36
C TYR A 463 -10.65 -9.43 0.28
N GLN A 464 -10.21 -9.08 -0.93
CA GLN A 464 -9.31 -7.94 -1.13
C GLN A 464 -9.98 -6.62 -0.73
N ALA A 465 -11.22 -6.38 -1.13
CA ALA A 465 -11.97 -5.17 -0.78
C ALA A 465 -12.25 -5.06 0.72
N LEU A 466 -12.44 -6.18 1.41
CA LEU A 466 -12.61 -6.23 2.87
C LEU A 466 -11.30 -5.98 3.63
N GLY A 467 -10.17 -5.95 2.94
CA GLY A 467 -8.87 -5.74 3.58
C GLY A 467 -8.45 -6.89 4.51
N TRP A 468 -8.95 -8.13 4.26
CA TRP A 468 -8.57 -9.27 5.06
C TRP A 468 -7.06 -9.52 4.98
N GLY A 469 -6.43 -9.50 6.17
CA GLY A 469 -4.98 -9.42 6.32
C GLY A 469 -4.24 -10.70 5.97
N ILE A 470 -2.95 -10.51 5.84
CA ILE A 470 -1.95 -11.56 5.93
C ILE A 470 -1.48 -11.52 7.38
N ALA A 471 -1.33 -12.69 8.04
CA ALA A 471 -0.67 -12.77 9.33
C ALA A 471 0.65 -11.98 9.25
N THR A 472 0.72 -10.86 9.94
CA THR A 472 2.00 -10.18 10.12
C THR A 472 2.83 -11.10 11.00
N PRO A 473 4.00 -11.61 10.54
CA PRO A 473 4.92 -12.26 11.45
C PRO A 473 5.19 -11.25 12.57
N SER A 474 4.89 -11.67 13.82
CA SER A 474 5.24 -10.89 15.01
C SER A 474 6.67 -10.42 14.82
N SER A 475 6.88 -9.09 14.80
CA SER A 475 8.19 -8.48 14.67
C SER A 475 9.12 -9.19 15.67
N PRO A 476 10.26 -9.72 15.26
CA PRO A 476 11.30 -10.07 16.22
C PRO A 476 11.69 -8.78 16.94
N GLU A 477 11.64 -8.79 18.27
CA GLU A 477 12.04 -7.72 19.19
C GLU A 477 13.45 -7.19 18.92
#